data_a72f015d6a29c3783cf8f80bc31ac5c6
#
_entry.id   a72f015d6a29c3783cf8f80bc31ac5c6
#
_cell.length_a   1.000
_cell.length_b   1.000
_cell.length_c   1.000
_cell.angle_alpha   90.00
_cell.angle_beta   90.00
_cell.angle_gamma   90.00
#
_symmetry.space_group_name_H-M   'P 1'
#
loop_
_entity.id
_entity.type
_entity.pdbx_description
1 polymer ?
#
loop_
_entity_poly.entity_id
_entity_poly.type
_entity_poly.pdbx_seq_one_letter_code
_entity_poly.pdbx_strand_id
1 'polypeptide(L)'
;MEVKNEAYKTCSGWLRGANDCFAYKGFQVIKISPPGYEEFYVVNTHMDAGRRDSDRASREIQLKHIVSSIEKLEGKALIVAGDLNLKSTSPKDMTLLDSFKKTLNLYDAFSETEINEKWSILDYILYRPGDSITFEILNVGEDESFETHEGDLSDHPALFIEFEIIKN
;
A
#
# COMPACT_ATOMS: atom_id res chain seq x y z
N MET A 1 -18.17 3.60 -8.66
CA MET A 1 -16.72 3.49 -8.48
C MET A 1 -16.05 4.42 -9.48
N GLU A 2 -15.16 5.29 -9.02
CA GLU A 2 -14.35 6.19 -9.86
C GLU A 2 -12.88 5.85 -9.65
N VAL A 3 -12.08 5.89 -10.72
CA VAL A 3 -10.65 5.55 -10.64
C VAL A 3 -9.83 6.67 -11.27
N LYS A 4 -8.84 7.17 -10.53
CA LYS A 4 -7.82 8.10 -11.01
C LYS A 4 -6.46 7.40 -10.99
N ASN A 5 -5.77 7.40 -12.12
CA ASN A 5 -4.41 6.86 -12.24
C ASN A 5 -3.39 7.99 -12.25
N GLU A 6 -2.31 7.85 -11.50
CA GLU A 6 -1.18 8.79 -11.50
C GLU A 6 0.14 8.03 -11.67
N ALA A 7 0.92 8.43 -12.67
CA ALA A 7 2.28 7.91 -12.86
C ALA A 7 3.25 8.60 -11.90
N TYR A 8 4.20 7.85 -11.35
CA TYR A 8 5.30 8.46 -10.61
C TYR A 8 6.18 9.31 -11.52
N LYS A 9 6.60 10.46 -11.01
CA LYS A 9 7.48 11.40 -11.72
C LYS A 9 8.96 11.10 -11.48
N THR A 10 9.28 10.13 -10.65
CA THR A 10 10.63 9.71 -10.29
C THR A 10 10.75 8.21 -10.35
N CYS A 11 11.92 7.74 -10.73
CA CYS A 11 12.30 6.33 -10.73
C CYS A 11 13.78 6.19 -10.43
N SER A 12 14.21 5.00 -10.04
CA SER A 12 15.62 4.66 -9.85
C SER A 12 16.09 3.63 -10.88
N GLY A 13 17.25 3.88 -11.49
CA GLY A 13 17.95 2.91 -12.34
C GLY A 13 17.48 2.82 -13.80
N TRP A 14 18.23 3.46 -14.70
CA TRP A 14 18.10 3.26 -16.15
C TRP A 14 18.87 2.04 -16.67
N LEU A 15 20.01 1.73 -16.07
CA LEU A 15 20.91 0.63 -16.50
C LEU A 15 21.54 -0.10 -15.29
N ARG A 16 21.10 0.23 -14.06
CA ARG A 16 21.61 -0.35 -12.79
C ARG A 16 20.51 -0.36 -11.75
N GLY A 17 20.55 -1.30 -10.85
CA GLY A 17 19.50 -1.51 -9.84
C GLY A 17 18.40 -2.40 -10.41
N ALA A 18 17.17 -2.19 -9.99
CA ALA A 18 16.00 -2.95 -10.45
C ALA A 18 15.48 -2.52 -11.84
N ASN A 19 16.14 -1.52 -12.48
CA ASN A 19 15.73 -0.97 -13.78
C ASN A 19 14.30 -0.40 -13.80
N ASP A 20 13.82 0.13 -12.69
CA ASP A 20 12.45 0.61 -12.54
C ASP A 20 12.05 1.72 -13.53
N CYS A 21 13.02 2.47 -14.05
CA CYS A 21 12.77 3.49 -15.07
C CYS A 21 12.31 2.93 -16.43
N PHE A 22 12.38 1.62 -16.64
CA PHE A 22 11.80 0.96 -17.82
C PHE A 22 10.38 0.48 -17.58
N ALA A 23 9.90 0.49 -16.33
CA ALA A 23 8.54 0.14 -15.96
C ALA A 23 7.72 1.42 -15.71
N TYR A 24 6.49 1.44 -16.22
CA TYR A 24 5.56 2.55 -15.96
C TYR A 24 4.90 2.31 -14.60
N LYS A 25 5.53 2.79 -13.53
CA LYS A 25 5.02 2.66 -12.16
C LYS A 25 4.22 3.90 -11.74
N GLY A 26 3.29 3.70 -10.83
CA GLY A 26 2.41 4.75 -10.33
C GLY A 26 1.47 4.23 -9.27
N PHE A 27 0.40 4.97 -9.04
CA PHE A 27 -0.66 4.57 -8.13
C PHE A 27 -2.04 4.91 -8.69
N GLN A 28 -3.03 4.21 -8.17
CA GLN A 28 -4.44 4.44 -8.45
C GLN A 28 -5.11 4.97 -7.19
N VAL A 29 -5.98 5.95 -7.33
CA VAL A 29 -6.90 6.38 -6.28
C VAL A 29 -8.30 5.98 -6.72
N ILE A 30 -8.89 5.06 -6.00
CA ILE A 30 -10.18 4.46 -6.28
C ILE A 30 -11.17 4.97 -5.25
N LYS A 31 -12.24 5.61 -5.71
CA LYS A 31 -13.37 6.03 -4.89
C LYS A 31 -14.41 4.91 -4.87
N ILE A 32 -14.81 4.49 -3.70
CA ILE A 32 -15.86 3.49 -3.46
C ILE A 32 -17.01 4.15 -2.72
N SER A 33 -18.22 3.98 -3.24
CA SER A 33 -19.45 4.56 -2.67
C SER A 33 -20.44 3.44 -2.35
N PRO A 34 -20.32 2.80 -1.16
CA PRO A 34 -21.22 1.73 -0.77
C PRO A 34 -22.60 2.28 -0.43
N PRO A 35 -23.70 1.56 -0.78
CA PRO A 35 -25.04 2.03 -0.50
C PRO A 35 -25.27 2.26 0.99
N GLY A 36 -25.73 3.46 1.35
CA GLY A 36 -26.07 3.80 2.74
C GLY A 36 -24.89 4.20 3.63
N TYR A 37 -23.68 4.22 3.11
CA TYR A 37 -22.48 4.67 3.82
C TYR A 37 -21.83 5.87 3.12
N GLU A 38 -20.96 6.58 3.83
CA GLU A 38 -20.09 7.55 3.22
C GLU A 38 -19.07 6.84 2.31
N GLU A 39 -18.61 7.56 1.30
CA GLU A 39 -17.55 7.10 0.41
C GLU A 39 -16.21 6.93 1.14
N PHE A 40 -15.45 5.93 0.74
CA PHE A 40 -14.07 5.74 1.15
C PHE A 40 -13.16 5.57 -0.07
N TYR A 41 -11.86 5.62 0.17
CA TYR A 41 -10.87 5.60 -0.89
C TYR A 41 -9.89 4.45 -0.71
N VAL A 42 -9.47 3.87 -1.84
CA VAL A 42 -8.40 2.88 -1.89
C VAL A 42 -7.28 3.45 -2.77
N VAL A 43 -6.08 3.51 -2.24
CA VAL A 43 -4.86 3.78 -3.00
C VAL A 43 -4.15 2.45 -3.24
N ASN A 44 -3.99 2.08 -4.51
CA ASN A 44 -3.23 0.91 -4.91
C ASN A 44 -1.95 1.35 -5.61
N THR A 45 -0.80 0.75 -5.24
CA THR A 45 0.49 1.15 -5.80
C THR A 45 1.47 -0.01 -5.90
N HIS A 46 2.43 0.12 -6.83
CA HIS A 46 3.66 -0.66 -6.87
C HIS A 46 4.83 0.33 -7.01
N MET A 47 5.63 0.49 -5.96
CA MET A 47 6.73 1.43 -5.90
C MET A 47 8.02 0.86 -6.49
N ASP A 48 9.05 1.70 -6.63
CA ASP A 48 10.35 1.28 -7.13
C ASP A 48 10.97 0.17 -6.28
N ALA A 49 11.47 -0.86 -6.95
CA ALA A 49 12.20 -1.96 -6.34
C ALA A 49 13.64 -1.58 -5.96
N GLY A 50 14.44 -2.56 -5.57
CA GLY A 50 15.86 -2.39 -5.30
C GLY A 50 16.20 -1.98 -3.87
N ARG A 51 17.50 -2.08 -3.53
CA ARG A 51 17.98 -1.94 -2.13
C ARG A 51 19.06 -0.88 -1.96
N ARG A 52 19.36 -0.11 -3.01
CA ARG A 52 20.34 0.99 -2.98
C ARG A 52 19.74 2.23 -2.30
N ASP A 53 20.60 3.14 -1.88
CA ASP A 53 20.14 4.41 -1.32
C ASP A 53 19.39 5.25 -2.36
N SER A 54 19.74 5.14 -3.66
CA SER A 54 18.99 5.78 -4.76
C SER A 54 17.58 5.23 -4.91
N ASP A 55 17.40 3.90 -4.77
CA ASP A 55 16.09 3.25 -4.87
C ASP A 55 15.20 3.69 -3.69
N ARG A 56 15.78 3.77 -2.50
CA ARG A 56 15.09 4.27 -1.30
C ARG A 56 14.70 5.75 -1.43
N ALA A 57 15.62 6.59 -1.95
CA ALA A 57 15.32 8.00 -2.18
C ALA A 57 14.18 8.17 -3.20
N SER A 58 14.12 7.32 -4.23
CA SER A 58 13.00 7.31 -5.18
C SER A 58 11.68 6.96 -4.47
N ARG A 59 11.64 5.90 -3.66
CA ARG A 59 10.46 5.52 -2.87
C ARG A 59 10.01 6.63 -1.91
N GLU A 60 10.94 7.33 -1.27
CA GLU A 60 10.61 8.49 -0.42
C GLU A 60 9.86 9.58 -1.20
N ILE A 61 10.31 9.87 -2.42
CA ILE A 61 9.65 10.86 -3.29
C ILE A 61 8.29 10.33 -3.77
N GLN A 62 8.19 9.03 -4.07
CA GLN A 62 6.93 8.38 -4.47
C GLN A 62 5.90 8.42 -3.33
N LEU A 63 6.30 8.15 -2.08
CA LEU A 63 5.43 8.29 -0.90
C LEU A 63 4.93 9.74 -0.73
N LYS A 64 5.82 10.72 -0.87
CA LYS A 64 5.45 12.15 -0.82
C LYS A 64 4.48 12.52 -1.94
N HIS A 65 4.62 11.91 -3.13
CA HIS A 65 3.68 12.11 -4.22
C HIS A 65 2.29 11.56 -3.89
N ILE A 66 2.19 10.35 -3.33
CA ILE A 66 0.91 9.81 -2.84
C ILE A 66 0.28 10.77 -1.83
N VAL A 67 1.04 11.16 -0.78
CA VAL A 67 0.55 12.08 0.27
C VAL A 67 -0.05 13.34 -0.35
N SER A 68 0.70 14.02 -1.23
CA SER A 68 0.24 15.27 -1.85
C SER A 68 -0.99 15.11 -2.75
N SER A 69 -1.14 13.94 -3.40
CA SER A 69 -2.28 13.67 -4.30
C SER A 69 -3.57 13.38 -3.55
N ILE A 70 -3.48 12.92 -2.29
CA ILE A 70 -4.63 12.57 -1.46
C ILE A 70 -4.85 13.53 -0.29
N GLU A 71 -4.12 14.63 -0.20
CA GLU A 71 -4.24 15.64 0.86
C GLU A 71 -5.70 16.11 1.06
N LYS A 72 -6.43 16.33 -0.03
CA LYS A 72 -7.85 16.71 0.00
C LYS A 72 -8.81 15.63 0.52
N LEU A 73 -8.32 14.41 0.79
CA LEU A 73 -9.06 13.31 1.38
C LEU A 73 -8.91 13.26 2.91
N GLU A 74 -8.47 14.37 3.53
CA GLU A 74 -8.48 14.50 4.99
C GLU A 74 -9.90 14.26 5.52
N GLY A 75 -10.03 13.53 6.65
CA GLY A 75 -11.33 13.14 7.21
C GLY A 75 -12.04 11.98 6.48
N LYS A 76 -11.56 11.53 5.33
CA LYS A 76 -12.13 10.37 4.64
C LYS A 76 -11.44 9.07 5.06
N ALA A 77 -12.24 8.01 5.17
CA ALA A 77 -11.72 6.66 5.37
C ALA A 77 -10.88 6.24 4.16
N LEU A 78 -9.74 5.60 4.42
CA LEU A 78 -8.72 5.32 3.42
C LEU A 78 -8.10 3.95 3.65
N ILE A 79 -7.88 3.23 2.56
CA ILE A 79 -7.02 2.03 2.51
C ILE A 79 -5.87 2.33 1.54
N VAL A 80 -4.65 1.99 1.92
CA VAL A 80 -3.48 2.03 1.03
C VAL A 80 -2.93 0.61 0.94
N ALA A 81 -2.91 0.04 -0.27
CA ALA A 81 -2.51 -1.34 -0.50
C ALA A 81 -1.51 -1.46 -1.66
N GLY A 82 -0.69 -2.50 -1.61
CA GLY A 82 0.21 -2.89 -2.69
C GLY A 82 1.67 -3.03 -2.28
N ASP A 83 2.52 -3.27 -3.27
CA ASP A 83 3.95 -3.41 -3.08
C ASP A 83 4.62 -2.04 -2.87
N LEU A 84 4.90 -1.71 -1.62
CA LEU A 84 5.64 -0.49 -1.25
C LEU A 84 7.16 -0.66 -1.40
N ASN A 85 7.63 -1.88 -1.64
CA ASN A 85 9.05 -2.21 -1.72
C ASN A 85 9.87 -1.76 -0.49
N LEU A 86 9.21 -1.56 0.66
CA LEU A 86 9.80 -1.22 1.95
C LEU A 86 9.97 -2.50 2.78
N LYS A 87 11.21 -2.94 2.93
CA LYS A 87 11.51 -4.22 3.58
C LYS A 87 11.35 -4.11 5.10
N SER A 88 10.48 -4.94 5.70
CA SER A 88 10.20 -4.95 7.14
C SER A 88 11.45 -5.17 8.02
N THR A 89 12.45 -5.90 7.52
CA THR A 89 13.73 -6.15 8.23
C THR A 89 14.78 -5.05 8.01
N SER A 90 14.46 -3.98 7.28
CA SER A 90 15.37 -2.84 7.02
C SER A 90 14.99 -1.63 7.88
N PRO A 91 15.79 -1.23 8.88
CA PRO A 91 15.50 -0.07 9.72
C PRO A 91 15.28 1.23 8.92
N LYS A 92 16.02 1.41 7.82
CA LYS A 92 15.88 2.59 6.96
C LYS A 92 14.53 2.60 6.22
N ASP A 93 14.07 1.42 5.74
CA ASP A 93 12.79 1.31 5.05
C ASP A 93 11.62 1.48 6.06
N MET A 94 11.76 0.93 7.25
CA MET A 94 10.77 1.10 8.33
C MET A 94 10.64 2.57 8.76
N THR A 95 11.73 3.33 8.80
CA THR A 95 11.65 4.78 9.05
C THR A 95 10.80 5.50 8.01
N LEU A 96 10.88 5.12 6.73
CA LEU A 96 10.03 5.69 5.68
C LEU A 96 8.57 5.28 5.85
N LEU A 97 8.32 4.00 6.12
CA LEU A 97 6.97 3.48 6.35
C LEU A 97 6.31 4.15 7.56
N ASP A 98 7.01 4.26 8.69
CA ASP A 98 6.49 4.89 9.89
C ASP A 98 6.18 6.38 9.67
N SER A 99 7.05 7.08 8.94
CA SER A 99 6.80 8.47 8.56
C SER A 99 5.54 8.61 7.68
N PHE A 100 5.36 7.71 6.71
CA PHE A 100 4.19 7.68 5.84
C PHE A 100 2.90 7.36 6.62
N LYS A 101 2.94 6.31 7.46
CA LYS A 101 1.83 5.95 8.35
C LYS A 101 1.44 7.12 9.26
N LYS A 102 2.42 7.76 9.89
CA LYS A 102 2.18 8.90 10.77
C LYS A 102 1.57 10.10 10.02
N THR A 103 2.06 10.41 8.82
CA THR A 103 1.57 11.56 8.03
C THR A 103 0.11 11.39 7.64
N LEU A 104 -0.32 10.17 7.34
CA LEU A 104 -1.69 9.87 6.90
C LEU A 104 -2.56 9.24 7.99
N ASN A 105 -2.08 9.12 9.24
CA ASN A 105 -2.75 8.44 10.35
C ASN A 105 -3.16 6.99 10.02
N LEU A 106 -2.26 6.23 9.36
CA LEU A 106 -2.53 4.87 8.93
C LEU A 106 -2.16 3.83 10.00
N TYR A 107 -3.00 2.83 10.14
CA TYR A 107 -2.77 1.59 10.87
C TYR A 107 -2.38 0.50 9.88
N ASP A 108 -1.54 -0.43 10.30
CA ASP A 108 -1.19 -1.61 9.52
C ASP A 108 -2.15 -2.75 9.85
N ALA A 109 -2.84 -3.29 8.85
CA ALA A 109 -3.83 -4.34 9.05
C ALA A 109 -3.21 -5.64 9.59
N PHE A 110 -1.91 -5.84 9.41
CA PHE A 110 -1.19 -7.05 9.84
C PHE A 110 -0.39 -6.88 11.12
N SER A 111 -0.40 -5.68 11.75
CA SER A 111 0.48 -5.36 12.89
C SER A 111 0.27 -6.24 14.12
N GLU A 112 -0.89 -6.86 14.28
CA GLU A 112 -1.26 -7.69 15.42
C GLU A 112 -1.39 -9.19 15.06
N THR A 113 -0.94 -9.60 13.87
CA THR A 113 -1.07 -10.98 13.41
C THR A 113 0.25 -11.73 13.42
N GLU A 114 0.20 -13.05 13.69
CA GLU A 114 1.38 -13.94 13.61
C GLU A 114 2.00 -14.00 12.21
N ILE A 115 1.25 -13.62 11.20
CA ILE A 115 1.68 -13.52 9.80
C ILE A 115 2.86 -12.55 9.70
N ASN A 116 2.84 -11.47 10.46
CA ASN A 116 3.86 -10.42 10.45
C ASN A 116 5.27 -10.92 10.84
N GLU A 117 5.39 -12.00 11.60
CA GLU A 117 6.69 -12.55 12.01
C GLU A 117 7.37 -13.38 10.90
N LYS A 118 6.60 -13.90 9.95
CA LYS A 118 7.10 -14.79 8.90
C LYS A 118 7.47 -14.08 7.61
N TRP A 119 7.02 -12.83 7.41
CA TRP A 119 7.17 -12.14 6.15
C TRP A 119 8.32 -11.16 6.11
N SER A 120 9.17 -11.35 5.11
CA SER A 120 10.00 -10.27 4.59
C SER A 120 9.13 -9.34 3.73
N ILE A 121 8.12 -8.74 4.37
CA ILE A 121 7.03 -8.07 3.70
C ILE A 121 7.55 -6.88 2.90
N LEU A 122 7.10 -6.79 1.66
CA LEU A 122 7.20 -5.65 0.77
C LEU A 122 5.81 -5.08 0.45
N ASP A 123 4.78 -5.95 0.61
CA ASP A 123 3.37 -5.68 0.36
C ASP A 123 2.69 -5.31 1.68
N TYR A 124 1.88 -4.27 1.64
CA TYR A 124 1.21 -3.73 2.82
C TYR A 124 -0.25 -3.46 2.52
N ILE A 125 -1.10 -3.63 3.54
CA ILE A 125 -2.45 -3.10 3.57
C ILE A 125 -2.57 -2.21 4.80
N LEU A 126 -2.58 -0.90 4.56
CA LEU A 126 -2.66 0.13 5.58
C LEU A 126 -4.04 0.78 5.52
N TYR A 127 -4.61 1.18 6.64
CA TYR A 127 -5.93 1.81 6.65
C TYR A 127 -6.05 2.90 7.71
N ARG A 128 -7.03 3.77 7.53
CA ARG A 128 -7.47 4.72 8.57
C ARG A 128 -8.98 4.89 8.54
N PRO A 129 -9.63 5.16 9.67
CA PRO A 129 -11.02 5.58 9.70
C PRO A 129 -11.20 6.96 9.05
N GLY A 130 -12.44 7.30 8.71
CA GLY A 130 -12.87 8.64 8.38
C GLY A 130 -13.72 9.24 9.49
N ASP A 131 -14.22 10.46 9.26
CA ASP A 131 -15.05 11.17 10.24
C ASP A 131 -16.42 10.49 10.44
N SER A 132 -16.97 9.87 9.39
CA SER A 132 -18.31 9.30 9.37
C SER A 132 -18.35 7.78 9.38
N ILE A 133 -17.26 7.12 9.01
CA ILE A 133 -17.17 5.66 8.96
C ILE A 133 -15.80 5.16 9.44
N THR A 134 -15.79 3.97 10.01
CA THR A 134 -14.57 3.23 10.34
C THR A 134 -14.59 1.83 9.71
N PHE A 135 -13.43 1.19 9.67
CA PHE A 135 -13.27 -0.20 9.26
C PHE A 135 -13.01 -1.06 10.49
N GLU A 136 -13.87 -2.03 10.74
CA GLU A 136 -13.59 -3.12 11.67
C GLU A 136 -12.96 -4.28 10.89
N ILE A 137 -11.69 -4.56 11.14
CA ILE A 137 -10.97 -5.64 10.47
C ILE A 137 -11.39 -6.97 11.12
N LEU A 138 -12.00 -7.84 10.32
CA LEU A 138 -12.51 -9.14 10.75
C LEU A 138 -11.48 -10.25 10.52
N ASN A 139 -10.75 -10.18 9.41
CA ASN A 139 -9.81 -11.21 9.03
C ASN A 139 -8.70 -10.64 8.16
N VAL A 140 -7.51 -11.20 8.26
CA VAL A 140 -6.35 -10.86 7.42
C VAL A 140 -5.59 -12.16 7.11
N GLY A 141 -5.01 -12.24 5.92
CA GLY A 141 -4.29 -13.46 5.54
C GLY A 141 -3.66 -13.43 4.16
N GLU A 142 -3.14 -14.59 3.80
CA GLU A 142 -2.71 -14.93 2.45
C GLU A 142 -3.82 -15.69 1.75
N ASP A 143 -4.04 -15.39 0.48
CA ASP A 143 -4.97 -16.13 -0.37
C ASP A 143 -4.21 -17.22 -1.15
N GLU A 144 -4.27 -18.45 -0.65
CA GLU A 144 -3.61 -19.61 -1.22
C GLU A 144 -4.18 -20.02 -2.60
N SER A 145 -5.33 -19.45 -3.02
CA SER A 145 -5.92 -19.74 -4.35
C SER A 145 -5.06 -19.26 -5.52
N PHE A 146 -4.05 -18.41 -5.25
CA PHE A 146 -3.06 -17.97 -6.23
C PHE A 146 -1.90 -18.97 -6.44
N GLU A 147 -1.89 -20.08 -5.72
CA GLU A 147 -1.01 -21.20 -5.97
C GLU A 147 -1.66 -22.17 -6.98
N THR A 148 -0.90 -22.68 -7.92
CA THR A 148 -1.38 -23.65 -8.90
C THR A 148 -0.52 -24.91 -8.91
N HIS A 149 -1.02 -25.99 -9.53
CA HIS A 149 -0.24 -27.21 -9.72
C HIS A 149 1.00 -27.01 -10.62
N GLU A 150 1.06 -25.91 -11.37
CA GLU A 150 2.16 -25.55 -12.27
C GLU A 150 3.16 -24.59 -11.59
N GLY A 151 2.86 -24.15 -10.36
CA GLY A 151 3.64 -23.21 -9.57
C GLY A 151 2.83 -21.97 -9.16
N ASP A 152 3.48 -21.06 -8.46
CA ASP A 152 2.87 -19.83 -7.99
C ASP A 152 2.63 -18.86 -9.15
N LEU A 153 1.52 -18.14 -9.10
CA LEU A 153 1.16 -17.13 -10.11
C LEU A 153 1.95 -15.83 -9.93
N SER A 154 2.59 -15.66 -8.78
CA SER A 154 3.42 -14.50 -8.42
C SER A 154 4.56 -14.95 -7.51
N ASP A 155 5.66 -14.23 -7.52
CA ASP A 155 6.74 -14.34 -6.52
C ASP A 155 6.42 -13.63 -5.20
N HIS A 156 5.26 -12.97 -5.13
CA HIS A 156 4.67 -12.40 -3.92
C HIS A 156 3.39 -13.14 -3.54
N PRO A 157 3.16 -13.40 -2.25
CA PRO A 157 1.88 -13.93 -1.78
C PRO A 157 0.75 -12.93 -2.02
N ALA A 158 -0.45 -13.43 -2.30
CA ALA A 158 -1.64 -12.60 -2.40
C ALA A 158 -2.18 -12.31 -1.01
N LEU A 159 -2.21 -11.03 -0.62
CA LEU A 159 -2.72 -10.58 0.68
C LEU A 159 -4.17 -10.17 0.60
N PHE A 160 -4.94 -10.47 1.64
CA PHE A 160 -6.31 -9.98 1.77
C PHE A 160 -6.60 -9.44 3.16
N ILE A 161 -7.62 -8.58 3.22
CA ILE A 161 -8.34 -8.22 4.45
C ILE A 161 -9.83 -8.37 4.23
N GLU A 162 -10.55 -8.83 5.26
CA GLU A 162 -12.00 -8.74 5.37
C GLU A 162 -12.34 -7.70 6.42
N PHE A 163 -13.28 -6.83 6.14
CA PHE A 163 -13.68 -5.78 7.07
C PHE A 163 -15.16 -5.44 6.96
N GLU A 164 -15.72 -4.94 8.05
CA GLU A 164 -17.03 -4.30 8.07
C GLU A 164 -16.89 -2.78 8.09
N ILE A 165 -17.84 -2.08 7.44
CA ILE A 165 -17.95 -0.63 7.49
C ILE A 165 -18.94 -0.26 8.59
N ILE A 166 -18.46 0.47 9.58
CA ILE A 166 -19.25 0.93 10.72
C ILE A 166 -19.44 2.43 10.63
N LYS A 167 -20.65 2.93 10.91
CA LYS A 167 -20.93 4.37 11.05
C LYS A 167 -20.46 4.84 12.42
N ASN A 168 -19.73 5.95 12.43
CA ASN A 168 -19.29 6.63 13.65
C ASN A 168 -20.44 7.40 14.31
#